data_8407bdc09b31b69f72d53ede20d8f156
#
_entry.id   8407bdc09b31b69f72d53ede20d8f156
#
_cell.length_a   1.000
_cell.length_b   1.000
_cell.length_c   1.000
_cell.angle_alpha   90.00
_cell.angle_beta   90.00
_cell.angle_gamma   90.00
#
_symmetry.space_group_name_H-M   'P 1'
#
loop_
_entity.id
_entity.type
_entity.pdbx_description
1 polymer ?
#
loop_
_entity_poly.entity_id
_entity_poly.type
_entity_poly.pdbx_seq_one_letter_code
_entity_poly.pdbx_strand_id
1 'polypeptide(L)'
;DRQGLTDVRIEPVPGQLTDHYDPRGKVLRVSSTVAGKPELGSSDPTNQMLGVPASTGLSVAAAAVIAHEVGHALQDRERDPWMSVRQAIVPAVQIGSGIGPWLIIGGLIFNMLGLAWIGLIAFGAAVIFTFVTLPVEIGASGKALAFVGSLGIQGEQQTGARDVLKAAAWTYVAAALTALLTFLYYLMLIAGRRD
;
A
#
# COMPACT_ATOMS: atom_id res chain seq x y z
N ASP A 1 -5.98 -20.14 -13.07
CA ASP A 1 -5.26 -19.06 -13.68
C ASP A 1 -6.06 -18.26 -14.71
N ARG A 2 -7.24 -17.77 -14.24
CA ARG A 2 -8.18 -17.01 -15.09
C ARG A 2 -7.65 -15.64 -15.51
N GLN A 3 -6.59 -15.14 -14.85
CA GLN A 3 -6.02 -13.81 -15.07
C GLN A 3 -4.69 -13.84 -15.82
N GLY A 4 -4.22 -15.02 -16.28
CA GLY A 4 -2.95 -15.17 -16.99
C GLY A 4 -1.70 -14.86 -16.16
N LEU A 5 -1.80 -14.94 -14.82
CA LEU A 5 -0.68 -14.78 -13.89
C LEU A 5 0.00 -16.15 -13.64
N THR A 6 0.55 -16.74 -14.71
CA THR A 6 1.13 -18.11 -14.66
C THR A 6 2.50 -18.15 -13.99
N ASP A 7 3.16 -17.01 -13.88
CA ASP A 7 4.49 -16.85 -13.30
C ASP A 7 4.47 -16.36 -11.84
N VAL A 8 3.28 -16.08 -11.30
CA VAL A 8 3.12 -15.62 -9.91
C VAL A 8 2.90 -16.80 -8.97
N ARG A 9 3.76 -16.91 -7.97
CA ARG A 9 3.64 -17.91 -6.89
C ARG A 9 2.89 -17.31 -5.71
N ILE A 10 2.20 -18.15 -4.95
CA ILE A 10 1.52 -17.75 -3.71
C ILE A 10 2.27 -18.38 -2.55
N GLU A 11 2.69 -17.59 -1.59
CA GLU A 11 3.43 -18.03 -0.40
C GLU A 11 2.78 -17.49 0.88
N PRO A 12 2.71 -18.28 1.95
CA PRO A 12 2.27 -17.75 3.25
C PRO A 12 3.37 -16.86 3.85
N VAL A 13 2.95 -15.79 4.54
CA VAL A 13 3.85 -14.93 5.30
C VAL A 13 3.35 -14.78 6.74
N PRO A 14 4.24 -14.81 7.74
CA PRO A 14 3.85 -14.58 9.14
C PRO A 14 3.46 -13.12 9.36
N GLY A 15 2.59 -12.90 10.36
CA GLY A 15 2.15 -11.57 10.77
C GLY A 15 0.68 -11.30 10.48
N GLN A 16 0.24 -10.09 10.84
CA GLN A 16 -1.12 -9.61 10.60
C GLN A 16 -1.06 -8.49 9.57
N LEU A 17 -1.90 -8.56 8.53
CA LEU A 17 -1.95 -7.57 7.45
C LEU A 17 -0.58 -7.31 6.80
N THR A 18 0.21 -8.37 6.64
CA THR A 18 1.52 -8.35 5.98
C THR A 18 1.44 -8.80 4.53
N ASP A 19 0.23 -8.89 4.01
CA ASP A 19 -0.04 -9.25 2.63
C ASP A 19 0.64 -8.29 1.67
N HIS A 20 1.28 -8.81 0.64
CA HIS A 20 1.90 -7.99 -0.39
C HIS A 20 2.28 -8.78 -1.63
N TYR A 21 2.29 -8.11 -2.77
CA TYR A 21 2.90 -8.62 -3.99
C TYR A 21 4.36 -8.15 -4.08
N ASP A 22 5.28 -9.11 -4.28
CA ASP A 22 6.70 -8.85 -4.55
C ASP A 22 6.95 -8.94 -6.07
N PRO A 23 7.13 -7.81 -6.76
CA PRO A 23 7.33 -7.79 -8.21
C PRO A 23 8.69 -8.36 -8.64
N ARG A 24 9.69 -8.36 -7.75
CA ARG A 24 11.02 -8.91 -8.06
C ARG A 24 11.01 -10.43 -8.03
N GLY A 25 10.36 -10.99 -7.01
CA GLY A 25 10.23 -12.44 -6.83
C GLY A 25 9.05 -13.05 -7.60
N LYS A 26 8.15 -12.24 -8.15
CA LYS A 26 6.86 -12.67 -8.71
C LYS A 26 6.09 -13.52 -7.70
N VAL A 27 5.98 -13.02 -6.47
CA VAL A 27 5.36 -13.73 -5.36
C VAL A 27 4.27 -12.89 -4.73
N LEU A 28 3.10 -13.48 -4.59
CA LEU A 28 2.00 -12.96 -3.80
C LEU A 28 2.09 -13.59 -2.41
N ARG A 29 2.42 -12.78 -1.41
CA ARG A 29 2.50 -13.23 -0.02
C ARG A 29 1.22 -12.93 0.71
N VAL A 30 0.67 -13.96 1.35
CA VAL A 30 -0.63 -13.90 2.03
C VAL A 30 -0.43 -14.17 3.52
N SER A 31 -0.86 -13.24 4.36
CA SER A 31 -0.74 -13.34 5.81
C SER A 31 -1.76 -14.33 6.40
N SER A 32 -1.46 -14.83 7.60
CA SER A 32 -2.36 -15.74 8.31
C SER A 32 -3.73 -15.13 8.65
N THR A 33 -3.82 -13.80 8.76
CA THR A 33 -5.09 -13.08 8.99
C THR A 33 -6.00 -13.10 7.78
N VAL A 34 -5.43 -13.20 6.59
CA VAL A 34 -6.14 -13.20 5.31
C VAL A 34 -6.32 -14.62 4.78
N ALA A 35 -5.30 -15.48 4.90
CA ALA A 35 -5.38 -16.88 4.48
C ALA A 35 -6.44 -17.69 5.27
N GLY A 36 -6.91 -17.13 6.38
CA GLY A 36 -7.81 -17.82 7.31
C GLY A 36 -7.08 -18.94 8.07
N LYS A 37 -7.44 -19.16 9.33
CA LYS A 37 -7.10 -20.42 9.98
C LYS A 37 -8.04 -21.49 9.38
N PRO A 38 -7.54 -22.65 8.96
CA PRO A 38 -8.40 -23.74 8.48
C PRO A 38 -9.50 -24.14 9.47
N GLU A 39 -9.33 -23.75 10.74
CA GLU A 39 -10.23 -24.02 11.86
C GLU A 39 -11.36 -22.98 12.03
N LEU A 40 -11.25 -21.79 11.41
CA LEU A 40 -12.32 -20.79 11.38
C LEU A 40 -13.27 -21.06 10.20
N GLY A 41 -13.79 -22.28 10.13
CA GLY A 41 -14.89 -22.61 9.24
C GLY A 41 -16.08 -21.73 9.59
N SER A 42 -16.95 -21.52 8.63
CA SER A 42 -18.31 -20.96 8.56
C SER A 42 -19.01 -20.31 9.77
N SER A 43 -18.42 -20.31 10.96
CA SER A 43 -18.99 -19.82 12.22
C SER A 43 -18.40 -18.47 12.67
N ASP A 44 -17.50 -17.82 11.89
CA ASP A 44 -17.05 -16.47 12.20
C ASP A 44 -18.25 -15.51 12.09
N PRO A 45 -18.66 -14.85 13.20
CA PRO A 45 -19.76 -13.88 13.18
C PRO A 45 -19.59 -12.78 12.13
N THR A 46 -18.35 -12.42 11.80
CA THR A 46 -18.01 -11.44 10.77
C THR A 46 -18.39 -11.95 9.38
N ASN A 47 -18.13 -13.22 9.07
CA ASN A 47 -18.50 -13.83 7.80
C ASN A 47 -20.03 -13.93 7.67
N GLN A 48 -20.72 -14.25 8.76
CA GLN A 48 -22.17 -14.34 8.79
C GLN A 48 -22.82 -12.95 8.62
N MET A 49 -22.24 -11.91 9.23
CA MET A 49 -22.73 -10.53 9.13
C MET A 49 -22.48 -9.93 7.73
N LEU A 50 -21.45 -10.37 7.03
CA LEU A 50 -21.07 -9.90 5.69
C LEU A 50 -21.62 -10.78 4.56
N GLY A 51 -22.41 -11.82 4.86
CA GLY A 51 -23.03 -12.68 3.87
C GLY A 51 -22.03 -13.50 3.02
N VAL A 52 -20.84 -13.77 3.55
CA VAL A 52 -19.81 -14.58 2.87
C VAL A 52 -20.25 -16.03 2.86
N PRO A 53 -20.27 -16.71 1.70
CA PRO A 53 -20.62 -18.12 1.64
C PRO A 53 -19.70 -18.96 2.54
N ALA A 54 -20.27 -19.79 3.38
CA ALA A 54 -19.57 -20.70 4.27
C ALA A 54 -18.53 -21.60 3.57
N SER A 55 -18.63 -21.72 2.25
CA SER A 55 -17.78 -22.59 1.42
C SER A 55 -16.38 -22.05 1.16
N THR A 56 -16.11 -20.76 1.36
CA THR A 56 -14.80 -20.17 1.04
C THR A 56 -13.91 -19.97 2.25
N GLY A 57 -14.46 -19.93 3.47
CA GLY A 57 -13.69 -19.65 4.70
C GLY A 57 -13.03 -18.25 4.77
N LEU A 58 -13.23 -17.41 3.74
CA LEU A 58 -12.65 -16.07 3.63
C LEU A 58 -13.71 -15.01 3.93
N SER A 59 -13.34 -14.01 4.74
CA SER A 59 -14.16 -12.81 4.89
C SER A 59 -14.11 -11.94 3.63
N VAL A 60 -15.13 -11.09 3.43
CA VAL A 60 -15.13 -10.10 2.33
C VAL A 60 -13.89 -9.21 2.38
N ALA A 61 -13.47 -8.82 3.58
CA ALA A 61 -12.26 -8.03 3.77
C ALA A 61 -11.00 -8.80 3.32
N ALA A 62 -10.86 -10.07 3.71
CA ALA A 62 -9.76 -10.93 3.29
C ALA A 62 -9.74 -11.11 1.77
N ALA A 63 -10.91 -11.35 1.16
CA ALA A 63 -11.03 -11.46 -0.30
C ALA A 63 -10.64 -10.15 -1.00
N ALA A 64 -11.02 -8.98 -0.44
CA ALA A 64 -10.65 -7.68 -0.97
C ALA A 64 -9.14 -7.44 -0.89
N VAL A 65 -8.48 -7.81 0.22
CA VAL A 65 -7.01 -7.68 0.38
C VAL A 65 -6.29 -8.57 -0.63
N ILE A 66 -6.64 -9.85 -0.74
CA ILE A 66 -6.04 -10.75 -1.75
C ILE A 66 -6.24 -10.19 -3.16
N ALA A 67 -7.45 -9.73 -3.48
CA ALA A 67 -7.75 -9.14 -4.78
C ALA A 67 -6.91 -7.88 -5.05
N HIS A 68 -6.60 -7.09 -4.02
CA HIS A 68 -5.73 -5.93 -4.13
C HIS A 68 -4.31 -6.33 -4.52
N GLU A 69 -3.74 -7.35 -3.87
CA GLU A 69 -2.41 -7.86 -4.22
C GLU A 69 -2.38 -8.48 -5.63
N VAL A 70 -3.47 -9.15 -6.05
CA VAL A 70 -3.64 -9.57 -7.44
C VAL A 70 -3.68 -8.35 -8.37
N GLY A 71 -4.29 -7.25 -7.96
CA GLY A 71 -4.28 -5.97 -8.67
C GLY A 71 -2.85 -5.46 -8.94
N HIS A 72 -1.95 -5.52 -7.96
CA HIS A 72 -0.54 -5.20 -8.14
C HIS A 72 0.18 -6.16 -9.08
N ALA A 73 -0.10 -7.46 -8.99
CA ALA A 73 0.47 -8.44 -9.93
C ALA A 73 0.01 -8.17 -11.39
N LEU A 74 -1.23 -7.73 -11.57
CA LEU A 74 -1.75 -7.31 -12.88
C LEU A 74 -1.07 -6.03 -13.39
N GLN A 75 -0.86 -5.03 -12.53
CA GLN A 75 -0.12 -3.82 -12.88
C GLN A 75 1.30 -4.13 -13.32
N ASP A 76 1.98 -5.02 -12.61
CA ASP A 76 3.35 -5.43 -12.95
C ASP A 76 3.41 -6.17 -14.30
N ARG A 77 2.48 -7.10 -14.54
CA ARG A 77 2.35 -7.80 -15.83
C ARG A 77 2.08 -6.83 -16.99
N GLU A 78 1.22 -5.85 -16.77
CA GLU A 78 0.85 -4.85 -17.79
C GLU A 78 1.90 -3.75 -17.93
N ARG A 79 2.97 -3.80 -17.13
CA ARG A 79 4.01 -2.76 -17.08
C ARG A 79 3.44 -1.37 -16.82
N ASP A 80 2.55 -1.30 -15.81
CA ASP A 80 1.95 -0.03 -15.39
C ASP A 80 3.05 1.03 -15.15
N PRO A 81 2.96 2.19 -15.78
CA PRO A 81 4.02 3.19 -15.71
C PRO A 81 4.19 3.73 -14.28
N TRP A 82 3.12 3.90 -13.49
CA TRP A 82 3.20 4.38 -12.12
C TRP A 82 3.84 3.34 -11.19
N MET A 83 3.50 2.06 -11.38
CA MET A 83 4.15 0.96 -10.67
C MET A 83 5.64 0.90 -10.99
N SER A 84 6.03 1.09 -12.24
CA SER A 84 7.43 1.10 -12.67
C SER A 84 8.20 2.27 -12.06
N VAL A 85 7.63 3.48 -12.04
CA VAL A 85 8.21 4.65 -11.39
C VAL A 85 8.35 4.42 -9.89
N ARG A 86 7.29 3.92 -9.22
CA ARG A 86 7.33 3.57 -7.79
C ARG A 86 8.50 2.64 -7.48
N GLN A 87 8.67 1.55 -8.23
CA GLN A 87 9.75 0.59 -8.02
C GLN A 87 11.15 1.22 -8.20
N ALA A 88 11.31 2.10 -9.18
CA ALA A 88 12.59 2.75 -9.46
C ALA A 88 13.04 3.70 -8.34
N ILE A 89 12.09 4.39 -7.68
CA ILE A 89 12.42 5.39 -6.66
C ILE A 89 12.50 4.83 -5.23
N VAL A 90 11.99 3.61 -4.97
CA VAL A 90 12.01 2.97 -3.63
C VAL A 90 13.37 3.00 -2.95
N PRO A 91 14.52 2.65 -3.59
CA PRO A 91 15.82 2.67 -2.90
C PRO A 91 16.22 4.05 -2.41
N ALA A 92 16.01 5.08 -3.22
CA ALA A 92 16.30 6.47 -2.85
C ALA A 92 15.41 6.94 -1.69
N VAL A 93 14.14 6.55 -1.72
CA VAL A 93 13.16 6.90 -0.69
C VAL A 93 13.48 6.23 0.65
N GLN A 94 13.89 4.97 0.65
CA GLN A 94 14.27 4.27 1.88
C GLN A 94 15.39 4.99 2.62
N ILE A 95 16.39 5.49 1.90
CA ILE A 95 17.48 6.27 2.47
C ILE A 95 16.96 7.65 2.92
N GLY A 96 16.26 8.35 2.03
CA GLY A 96 15.80 9.72 2.28
C GLY A 96 14.81 9.85 3.42
N SER A 97 13.85 8.94 3.52
CA SER A 97 12.84 8.94 4.60
C SER A 97 13.43 8.60 5.97
N GLY A 98 14.45 7.72 5.99
CA GLY A 98 15.11 7.31 7.24
C GLY A 98 16.05 8.38 7.78
N ILE A 99 16.86 8.99 6.93
CA ILE A 99 17.92 9.93 7.34
C ILE A 99 17.47 11.39 7.29
N GLY A 100 16.59 11.74 6.33
CA GLY A 100 16.16 13.12 6.09
C GLY A 100 15.69 13.87 7.33
N PRO A 101 14.73 13.37 8.10
CA PRO A 101 14.26 14.03 9.32
C PRO A 101 15.37 14.27 10.37
N TRP A 102 16.28 13.32 10.51
CA TRP A 102 17.41 13.46 11.45
C TRP A 102 18.41 14.53 11.01
N LEU A 103 18.67 14.65 9.71
CA LEU A 103 19.53 15.72 9.16
C LEU A 103 18.85 17.09 9.33
N ILE A 104 17.53 17.18 9.17
CA ILE A 104 16.78 18.42 9.43
C ILE A 104 16.93 18.82 10.90
N ILE A 105 16.58 17.91 11.81
CA ILE A 105 16.60 18.18 13.25
C ILE A 105 18.02 18.52 13.71
N GLY A 106 19.01 17.70 13.33
CA GLY A 106 20.42 17.95 13.68
C GLY A 106 20.92 19.27 13.12
N GLY A 107 20.62 19.57 11.85
CA GLY A 107 20.97 20.85 11.23
C GLY A 107 20.40 22.06 11.96
N LEU A 108 19.14 21.95 12.43
CA LEU A 108 18.48 23.00 13.19
C LEU A 108 19.04 23.15 14.62
N ILE A 109 19.37 22.05 15.30
CA ILE A 109 19.94 22.08 16.67
C ILE A 109 21.34 22.65 16.68
N PHE A 110 22.19 22.22 15.74
CA PHE A 110 23.59 22.64 15.66
C PHE A 110 23.82 23.92 14.84
N ASN A 111 22.72 24.58 14.43
CA ASN A 111 22.77 25.79 13.58
C ASN A 111 23.51 25.59 12.25
N MET A 112 23.41 24.40 11.68
CA MET A 112 24.00 24.01 10.41
C MET A 112 22.93 24.02 9.30
N LEU A 113 22.51 25.19 8.83
CA LEU A 113 21.40 25.33 7.87
C LEU A 113 21.60 24.51 6.60
N GLY A 114 22.83 24.42 6.08
CA GLY A 114 23.13 23.56 4.92
C GLY A 114 22.78 22.10 5.15
N LEU A 115 23.02 21.56 6.35
CA LEU A 115 22.66 20.20 6.73
C LEU A 115 21.13 20.02 6.78
N ALA A 116 20.40 21.03 7.31
CA ALA A 116 18.95 21.02 7.36
C ALA A 116 18.33 21.02 5.94
N TRP A 117 18.89 21.79 5.01
CA TRP A 117 18.47 21.79 3.60
C TRP A 117 18.70 20.45 2.91
N ILE A 118 19.84 19.81 3.12
CA ILE A 118 20.13 18.46 2.60
C ILE A 118 19.10 17.48 3.13
N GLY A 119 18.79 17.53 4.43
CA GLY A 119 17.75 16.69 5.04
C GLY A 119 16.36 16.94 4.44
N LEU A 120 16.02 18.20 4.18
CA LEU A 120 14.74 18.56 3.57
C LEU A 120 14.60 18.04 2.13
N ILE A 121 15.66 18.13 1.33
CA ILE A 121 15.70 17.57 -0.03
C ILE A 121 15.52 16.04 0.02
N ALA A 122 16.24 15.37 0.92
CA ALA A 122 16.15 13.93 1.10
C ALA A 122 14.73 13.51 1.54
N PHE A 123 14.12 14.24 2.47
CA PHE A 123 12.74 14.00 2.89
C PHE A 123 11.72 14.32 1.78
N GLY A 124 12.00 15.32 0.93
CA GLY A 124 11.18 15.65 -0.24
C GLY A 124 11.02 14.50 -1.20
N ALA A 125 12.04 13.65 -1.37
CA ALA A 125 11.93 12.42 -2.17
C ALA A 125 10.88 11.46 -1.59
N ALA A 126 10.79 11.35 -0.26
CA ALA A 126 9.75 10.53 0.38
C ALA A 126 8.35 11.12 0.17
N VAL A 127 8.21 12.45 0.18
CA VAL A 127 6.93 13.11 -0.13
C VAL A 127 6.51 12.82 -1.57
N ILE A 128 7.40 12.97 -2.53
CA ILE A 128 7.13 12.64 -3.94
C ILE A 128 6.68 11.18 -4.07
N PHE A 129 7.33 10.27 -3.36
CA PHE A 129 6.96 8.86 -3.36
C PHE A 129 5.53 8.61 -2.90
N THR A 130 5.05 9.31 -1.87
CA THR A 130 3.66 9.14 -1.42
C THR A 130 2.67 9.53 -2.52
N PHE A 131 2.94 10.59 -3.28
CA PHE A 131 2.11 11.00 -4.41
C PHE A 131 2.19 10.03 -5.60
N VAL A 132 3.36 9.49 -5.91
CA VAL A 132 3.54 8.45 -6.94
C VAL A 132 2.82 7.16 -6.55
N THR A 133 2.74 6.86 -5.26
CA THR A 133 2.07 5.66 -4.76
C THR A 133 0.54 5.74 -4.92
N LEU A 134 -0.08 6.92 -4.80
CA LEU A 134 -1.54 7.08 -4.90
C LEU A 134 -2.16 6.48 -6.18
N PRO A 135 -1.70 6.82 -7.41
CA PRO A 135 -2.27 6.22 -8.62
C PRO A 135 -2.03 4.71 -8.70
N VAL A 136 -0.94 4.21 -8.15
CA VAL A 136 -0.67 2.76 -8.07
C VAL A 136 -1.72 2.06 -7.21
N GLU A 137 -1.97 2.56 -6.01
CA GLU A 137 -2.91 1.97 -5.06
C GLU A 137 -4.38 2.08 -5.53
N ILE A 138 -4.74 3.21 -6.12
CA ILE A 138 -6.07 3.39 -6.71
C ILE A 138 -6.24 2.46 -7.91
N GLY A 139 -5.24 2.33 -8.77
CA GLY A 139 -5.24 1.42 -9.91
C GLY A 139 -5.33 -0.04 -9.50
N ALA A 140 -4.56 -0.48 -8.49
CA ALA A 140 -4.63 -1.83 -7.94
C ALA A 140 -6.03 -2.13 -7.37
N SER A 141 -6.62 -1.19 -6.62
CA SER A 141 -7.98 -1.32 -6.08
C SER A 141 -9.05 -1.42 -7.18
N GLY A 142 -8.89 -0.66 -8.28
CA GLY A 142 -9.77 -0.78 -9.45
C GLY A 142 -9.70 -2.15 -10.10
N LYS A 143 -8.50 -2.69 -10.31
CA LYS A 143 -8.26 -4.05 -10.83
C LYS A 143 -8.78 -5.13 -9.86
N ALA A 144 -8.62 -4.92 -8.55
CA ALA A 144 -9.15 -5.79 -7.52
C ALA A 144 -10.69 -5.93 -7.62
N LEU A 145 -11.40 -4.83 -7.76
CA LEU A 145 -12.86 -4.84 -7.89
C LEU A 145 -13.32 -5.56 -9.17
N ALA A 146 -12.61 -5.34 -10.28
CA ALA A 146 -12.90 -6.06 -11.54
C ALA A 146 -12.66 -7.57 -11.36
N PHE A 147 -11.59 -7.96 -10.67
CA PHE A 147 -11.26 -9.34 -10.36
C PHE A 147 -12.34 -10.00 -9.48
N VAL A 148 -12.74 -9.35 -8.38
CA VAL A 148 -13.82 -9.81 -7.49
C VAL A 148 -15.10 -10.02 -8.26
N GLY A 149 -15.48 -9.08 -9.15
CA GLY A 149 -16.64 -9.22 -10.03
C GLY A 149 -16.55 -10.40 -10.98
N SER A 150 -15.35 -10.69 -11.51
CA SER A 150 -15.11 -11.85 -12.40
C SER A 150 -15.24 -13.21 -11.71
N LEU A 151 -15.14 -13.24 -10.38
CA LEU A 151 -15.36 -14.43 -9.56
C LEU A 151 -16.86 -14.67 -9.25
N GLY A 152 -17.75 -13.80 -9.75
CA GLY A 152 -19.19 -13.88 -9.49
C GLY A 152 -19.60 -13.28 -8.13
N ILE A 153 -18.71 -12.60 -7.43
CA ILE A 153 -19.01 -11.90 -6.19
C ILE A 153 -19.72 -10.58 -6.55
N GLN A 154 -20.99 -10.47 -6.20
CA GLN A 154 -21.87 -9.36 -6.57
C GLN A 154 -22.70 -8.87 -5.36
N GLY A 155 -23.46 -7.80 -5.56
CA GLY A 155 -24.36 -7.26 -4.53
C GLY A 155 -23.62 -6.73 -3.31
N GLU A 156 -24.08 -7.10 -2.13
CA GLU A 156 -23.57 -6.61 -0.86
C GLU A 156 -22.09 -6.99 -0.63
N GLN A 157 -21.68 -8.17 -1.07
CA GLN A 157 -20.28 -8.60 -0.94
C GLN A 157 -19.33 -7.77 -1.79
N GLN A 158 -19.72 -7.43 -3.01
CA GLN A 158 -18.94 -6.54 -3.87
C GLN A 158 -18.89 -5.12 -3.30
N THR A 159 -19.99 -4.66 -2.71
CA THR A 159 -20.06 -3.37 -2.03
C THR A 159 -19.12 -3.36 -0.81
N GLY A 160 -19.16 -4.41 0.02
CA GLY A 160 -18.25 -4.55 1.15
C GLY A 160 -16.77 -4.57 0.74
N ALA A 161 -16.42 -5.32 -0.33
CA ALA A 161 -15.07 -5.31 -0.87
C ALA A 161 -14.64 -3.91 -1.35
N ARG A 162 -15.54 -3.19 -2.02
CA ARG A 162 -15.31 -1.80 -2.44
C ARG A 162 -15.06 -0.88 -1.26
N ASP A 163 -15.83 -1.00 -0.18
CA ASP A 163 -15.71 -0.16 0.99
C ASP A 163 -14.37 -0.40 1.71
N VAL A 164 -13.94 -1.67 1.83
CA VAL A 164 -12.62 -2.02 2.35
C VAL A 164 -11.50 -1.40 1.51
N LEU A 165 -11.53 -1.58 0.19
CA LEU A 165 -10.53 -1.04 -0.73
C LEU A 165 -10.52 0.50 -0.71
N LYS A 166 -11.68 1.13 -0.63
CA LYS A 166 -11.81 2.57 -0.51
C LYS A 166 -11.25 3.08 0.81
N ALA A 167 -11.55 2.42 1.93
CA ALA A 167 -10.97 2.76 3.23
C ALA A 167 -9.43 2.65 3.21
N ALA A 168 -8.90 1.58 2.63
CA ALA A 168 -7.46 1.43 2.44
C ALA A 168 -6.86 2.55 1.58
N ALA A 169 -7.49 2.93 0.46
CA ALA A 169 -7.04 4.02 -0.40
C ALA A 169 -6.97 5.38 0.35
N TRP A 170 -7.93 5.64 1.25
CA TRP A 170 -7.91 6.85 2.07
C TRP A 170 -6.72 6.91 3.04
N THR A 171 -6.17 5.79 3.48
CA THR A 171 -4.95 5.78 4.30
C THR A 171 -3.74 6.31 3.53
N TYR A 172 -3.62 6.02 2.24
CA TYR A 172 -2.56 6.57 1.38
C TYR A 172 -2.75 8.06 1.13
N VAL A 173 -3.99 8.52 0.96
CA VAL A 173 -4.29 9.96 0.85
C VAL A 173 -3.90 10.69 2.14
N ALA A 174 -4.27 10.15 3.30
CA ALA A 174 -3.91 10.72 4.59
C ALA A 174 -2.38 10.75 4.80
N ALA A 175 -1.68 9.67 4.42
CA ALA A 175 -0.22 9.60 4.48
C ALA A 175 0.45 10.65 3.58
N ALA A 176 -0.04 10.82 2.34
CA ALA A 176 0.49 11.83 1.40
C ALA A 176 0.27 13.25 1.93
N LEU A 177 -0.92 13.54 2.45
CA LEU A 177 -1.23 14.84 3.04
C LEU A 177 -0.36 15.13 4.28
N THR A 178 -0.20 14.15 5.17
CA THR A 178 0.66 14.27 6.36
C THR A 178 2.11 14.51 5.97
N ALA A 179 2.63 13.77 5.00
CA ALA A 179 3.99 13.96 4.51
C ALA A 179 4.20 15.35 3.91
N LEU A 180 3.24 15.83 3.10
CA LEU A 180 3.27 17.18 2.52
C LEU A 180 3.24 18.27 3.61
N LEU A 181 2.33 18.18 4.57
CA LEU A 181 2.23 19.15 5.66
C LEU A 181 3.48 19.18 6.52
N THR A 182 4.06 18.00 6.79
CA THR A 182 5.33 17.89 7.52
C THR A 182 6.48 18.52 6.74
N PHE A 183 6.53 18.29 5.43
CA PHE A 183 7.52 18.92 4.56
C PHE A 183 7.41 20.44 4.57
N LEU A 184 6.20 20.96 4.40
CA LEU A 184 5.95 22.40 4.42
C LEU A 184 6.30 23.02 5.78
N TYR A 185 6.00 22.32 6.86
CA TYR A 185 6.40 22.76 8.21
C TYR A 185 7.93 22.90 8.33
N TYR A 186 8.70 21.88 7.94
CA TYR A 186 10.15 21.96 7.96
C TYR A 186 10.71 23.00 6.99
N LEU A 187 10.11 23.15 5.82
CA LEU A 187 10.49 24.18 4.86
C LEU A 187 10.36 25.58 5.46
N MET A 188 9.20 25.88 6.09
CA MET A 188 8.99 27.18 6.74
C MET A 188 9.94 27.38 7.91
N LEU A 189 10.24 26.35 8.69
CA LEU A 189 11.13 26.41 9.82
C LEU A 189 12.58 26.71 9.40
N ILE A 190 13.04 26.11 8.31
CA ILE A 190 14.39 26.34 7.76
C ILE A 190 14.47 27.69 7.06
N ALA A 191 13.48 28.04 6.22
CA ALA A 191 13.45 29.28 5.48
C ALA A 191 13.28 30.52 6.37
N GLY A 192 12.64 30.37 7.53
CA GLY A 192 12.49 31.44 8.53
C GLY A 192 13.72 31.72 9.36
N ARG A 193 14.75 30.86 9.34
CA ARG A 193 16.05 31.11 9.96
C ARG A 193 16.90 31.90 8.96
N ARG A 194 17.17 33.14 9.32
CA ARG A 194 18.19 33.95 8.62
C ARG A 194 19.52 33.67 9.28
N ASP A 195 20.56 33.55 8.48
CA ASP A 195 21.99 33.46 8.91
C ASP A 195 22.38 34.71 9.73
#